data_d915b87a65cc69ac75bcfaeb263a0c83
#
_entry.id   d915b87a65cc69ac75bcfaeb263a0c83
#
_cell.length_a   1.000
_cell.length_b   1.000
_cell.length_c   1.000
_cell.angle_alpha   90.00
_cell.angle_beta   90.00
_cell.angle_gamma   90.00
#
_symmetry.space_group_name_H-M   'P 1'
#
loop_
_entity.id
_entity.type
_entity.pdbx_description
1 polymer ?
#
loop_
_entity_poly.entity_id
_entity_poly.type
_entity_poly.pdbx_seq_one_letter_code
_entity_poly.pdbx_strand_id
1 'polypeptide(L)'
;MKDTKINNIFRLGVREPKPNDKRVSYSQYTMYANCPHQWKLNYMDGFRTFDPSIHLVFGTAMHETIQEWLDVLYNKSPKEASELDLGKMLYGGMIAEYKKMREQTGVEFSTPSEMEEFLQDGIDILNFVTKNRLDYFNTRHMKLVAIELPIYSKAIESHNVYMMGFLDLVFEDTYENKLQIWDIKTSTRGWNKYQKADKTKTAQLVLYKKFLSEQYGYPIDRISTNYFIVKRRLMEGMMFAQKRVQTFEPASGKPTVNKITKSFEDFIRNSFNEDGSYKTNSKFPAMAGKNNKNCKWCPFKNDFDKCPKQNRHKV
;
A
#
# COMPACT_ATOMS: atom_id res chain seq x y z
N MET A 1 -6.35 -5.29 15.49
CA MET A 1 -6.53 -3.98 14.80
C MET A 1 -5.26 -3.20 15.07
N LYS A 2 -4.62 -2.65 14.03
CA LYS A 2 -3.49 -1.71 14.25
C LYS A 2 -4.02 -0.53 15.05
N ASP A 3 -3.21 -0.02 16.00
CA ASP A 3 -3.58 1.16 16.79
C ASP A 3 -3.66 2.36 15.86
N THR A 4 -4.88 2.69 15.47
CA THR A 4 -5.15 3.80 14.56
C THR A 4 -5.10 5.10 15.37
N LYS A 5 -4.09 5.93 15.13
CA LYS A 5 -3.99 7.25 15.76
C LYS A 5 -4.71 8.26 14.88
N ILE A 6 -5.88 8.73 15.32
CA ILE A 6 -6.76 9.60 14.53
C ILE A 6 -7.06 10.87 15.32
N ASN A 7 -6.80 12.02 14.71
CA ASN A 7 -7.24 13.30 15.25
C ASN A 7 -8.78 13.41 15.23
N ASN A 8 -9.36 14.14 16.15
CA ASN A 8 -10.80 14.27 16.36
C ASN A 8 -11.62 14.63 15.11
N ILE A 9 -11.01 15.33 14.14
CA ILE A 9 -11.66 15.74 12.88
C ILE A 9 -12.16 14.53 12.05
N PHE A 10 -11.44 13.40 12.10
CA PHE A 10 -11.80 12.22 11.31
C PHE A 10 -12.56 11.15 12.10
N ARG A 11 -12.63 11.25 13.42
CA ARG A 11 -13.27 10.21 14.27
C ARG A 11 -14.73 9.95 13.91
N LEU A 12 -15.48 10.98 13.52
CA LEU A 12 -16.90 10.85 13.15
C LEU A 12 -17.10 10.13 11.81
N GLY A 13 -16.10 10.10 10.94
CA GLY A 13 -16.14 9.41 9.65
C GLY A 13 -15.70 7.96 9.70
N VAL A 14 -15.15 7.49 10.83
CA VAL A 14 -14.71 6.09 10.97
C VAL A 14 -15.93 5.17 10.94
N ARG A 15 -15.90 4.20 10.05
CA ARG A 15 -16.94 3.18 9.92
C ARG A 15 -16.34 1.81 10.19
N GLU A 16 -17.05 0.97 10.91
CA GLU A 16 -16.61 -0.40 11.18
C GLU A 16 -17.29 -1.39 10.24
N PRO A 17 -16.52 -2.38 9.74
CA PRO A 17 -17.07 -3.45 8.91
C PRO A 17 -18.10 -4.27 9.68
N LYS A 18 -19.24 -4.54 9.04
CA LYS A 18 -20.22 -5.50 9.56
C LYS A 18 -19.79 -6.93 9.21
N PRO A 19 -20.20 -7.95 10.00
CA PRO A 19 -19.77 -9.33 9.78
C PRO A 19 -20.04 -9.88 8.38
N ASN A 20 -21.16 -9.52 7.77
CA ASN A 20 -21.60 -10.02 6.46
C ASN A 20 -21.24 -9.12 5.27
N ASP A 21 -20.52 -8.03 5.51
CA ASP A 21 -20.14 -7.13 4.42
C ASP A 21 -19.07 -7.75 3.54
N LYS A 22 -19.31 -7.79 2.24
CA LYS A 22 -18.30 -8.21 1.27
C LYS A 22 -17.25 -7.11 1.14
N ARG A 23 -16.01 -7.46 1.42
CA ARG A 23 -14.90 -6.50 1.44
C ARG A 23 -13.93 -6.75 0.30
N VAL A 24 -13.53 -5.69 -0.36
CA VAL A 24 -12.49 -5.68 -1.39
C VAL A 24 -11.41 -4.68 -1.02
N SER A 25 -10.17 -4.99 -1.37
CA SER A 25 -9.01 -4.12 -1.16
C SER A 25 -8.43 -3.65 -2.48
N TYR A 26 -7.57 -2.64 -2.42
CA TYR A 26 -6.74 -2.25 -3.56
C TYR A 26 -5.95 -3.43 -4.15
N SER A 27 -5.41 -4.32 -3.32
CA SER A 27 -4.66 -5.49 -3.78
C SER A 27 -5.53 -6.47 -4.60
N GLN A 28 -6.81 -6.64 -4.21
CA GLN A 28 -7.77 -7.42 -5.01
C GLN A 28 -8.03 -6.77 -6.36
N TYR A 29 -8.28 -5.47 -6.37
CA TYR A 29 -8.51 -4.72 -7.60
C TYR A 29 -7.32 -4.81 -8.56
N THR A 30 -6.10 -4.60 -8.08
CA THR A 30 -4.92 -4.67 -8.94
C THR A 30 -4.62 -6.07 -9.44
N MET A 31 -4.88 -7.09 -8.64
CA MET A 31 -4.80 -8.49 -9.09
C MET A 31 -5.80 -8.74 -10.21
N TYR A 32 -7.06 -8.31 -10.05
CA TYR A 32 -8.08 -8.41 -11.10
C TYR A 32 -7.68 -7.62 -12.36
N ALA A 33 -7.24 -6.38 -12.20
CA ALA A 33 -6.83 -5.53 -13.32
C ALA A 33 -5.65 -6.10 -14.12
N ASN A 34 -4.74 -6.81 -13.45
CA ASN A 34 -3.63 -7.51 -14.11
C ASN A 34 -4.06 -8.84 -14.73
N CYS A 35 -4.84 -9.64 -14.02
CA CYS A 35 -5.32 -10.93 -14.47
C CYS A 35 -6.60 -11.34 -13.73
N PRO A 36 -7.80 -11.16 -14.34
CA PRO A 36 -9.06 -11.57 -13.72
C PRO A 36 -9.07 -13.04 -13.30
N HIS A 37 -8.44 -13.93 -14.08
CA HIS A 37 -8.37 -15.35 -13.75
C HIS A 37 -7.55 -15.62 -12.47
N GLN A 38 -6.40 -14.94 -12.30
CA GLN A 38 -5.63 -15.04 -11.07
C GLN A 38 -6.45 -14.58 -9.85
N TRP A 39 -7.19 -13.48 -9.99
CA TRP A 39 -8.08 -13.00 -8.94
C TRP A 39 -9.16 -14.03 -8.60
N LYS A 40 -9.79 -14.63 -9.63
CA LYS A 40 -10.79 -15.70 -9.44
C LYS A 40 -10.21 -16.87 -8.65
N LEU A 41 -9.07 -17.41 -9.06
CA LEU A 41 -8.41 -18.52 -8.35
C LEU A 41 -8.10 -18.21 -6.89
N ASN A 42 -7.67 -16.97 -6.59
CA ASN A 42 -7.31 -16.56 -5.23
C ASN A 42 -8.53 -16.33 -4.33
N TYR A 43 -9.57 -15.67 -4.84
CA TYR A 43 -10.65 -15.13 -4.00
C TYR A 43 -11.98 -15.84 -4.15
N MET A 44 -12.32 -16.34 -5.33
CA MET A 44 -13.55 -17.12 -5.53
C MET A 44 -13.31 -18.60 -5.27
N ASP A 45 -12.25 -19.16 -5.84
CA ASP A 45 -11.94 -20.59 -5.77
C ASP A 45 -11.12 -20.96 -4.52
N GLY A 46 -10.64 -19.98 -3.74
CA GLY A 46 -9.99 -20.18 -2.45
C GLY A 46 -8.54 -20.71 -2.52
N PHE A 47 -7.91 -20.72 -3.70
CA PHE A 47 -6.51 -21.18 -3.87
C PHE A 47 -5.46 -20.15 -3.46
N ARG A 48 -5.81 -19.25 -2.54
CA ARG A 48 -4.90 -18.19 -2.10
C ARG A 48 -3.68 -18.80 -1.40
N THR A 49 -2.51 -18.50 -1.93
CA THR A 49 -1.22 -18.85 -1.33
C THR A 49 -0.61 -17.61 -0.68
N PHE A 50 0.01 -17.80 0.46
CA PHE A 50 0.85 -16.78 1.10
C PHE A 50 2.31 -17.21 0.95
N ASP A 51 3.12 -16.37 0.31
CA ASP A 51 4.55 -16.58 0.09
C ASP A 51 5.33 -15.60 0.99
N PRO A 52 5.85 -16.05 2.14
CA PRO A 52 6.56 -15.19 3.06
C PRO A 52 7.90 -14.75 2.46
N SER A 53 8.34 -13.53 2.76
CA SER A 53 9.65 -13.03 2.32
C SER A 53 10.19 -11.98 3.26
N ILE A 54 11.52 -11.87 3.31
CA ILE A 54 12.21 -10.82 4.07
C ILE A 54 11.77 -9.41 3.63
N HIS A 55 11.40 -9.23 2.37
CA HIS A 55 10.88 -7.95 1.86
C HIS A 55 9.57 -7.55 2.53
N LEU A 56 8.68 -8.51 2.82
CA LEU A 56 7.43 -8.23 3.55
C LEU A 56 7.71 -7.89 5.00
N VAL A 57 8.58 -8.66 5.66
CA VAL A 57 9.02 -8.40 7.04
C VAL A 57 9.61 -7.00 7.16
N PHE A 58 10.58 -6.69 6.32
CA PHE A 58 11.23 -5.38 6.29
C PHE A 58 10.23 -4.25 5.98
N GLY A 59 9.35 -4.47 5.00
CA GLY A 59 8.33 -3.49 4.64
C GLY A 59 7.44 -3.13 5.81
N THR A 60 6.86 -4.12 6.48
CA THR A 60 5.98 -3.91 7.65
C THR A 60 6.73 -3.20 8.79
N ALA A 61 7.92 -3.69 9.18
CA ALA A 61 8.68 -3.11 10.27
C ALA A 61 9.13 -1.66 9.99
N MET A 62 9.54 -1.35 8.74
CA MET A 62 9.88 0.02 8.33
C MET A 62 8.69 0.96 8.38
N HIS A 63 7.50 0.53 7.91
CA HIS A 63 6.28 1.32 8.02
C HIS A 63 5.98 1.66 9.48
N GLU A 64 5.93 0.66 10.35
CA GLU A 64 5.62 0.85 11.77
C GLU A 64 6.65 1.75 12.47
N THR A 65 7.93 1.57 12.18
CA THR A 65 9.00 2.39 12.78
C THR A 65 8.92 3.87 12.34
N ILE A 66 8.68 4.12 11.04
CA ILE A 66 8.52 5.49 10.52
C ILE A 66 7.26 6.13 11.07
N GLN A 67 6.15 5.41 11.12
CA GLN A 67 4.87 5.89 11.65
C GLN A 67 4.98 6.28 13.13
N GLU A 68 5.61 5.45 13.96
CA GLU A 68 5.81 5.74 15.39
C GLU A 68 6.74 6.93 15.60
N TRP A 69 7.83 7.03 14.84
CA TRP A 69 8.71 8.19 14.88
C TRP A 69 7.97 9.48 14.50
N LEU A 70 7.13 9.45 13.45
CA LEU A 70 6.32 10.59 13.04
C LEU A 70 5.27 10.96 14.08
N ASP A 71 4.66 9.98 14.74
CA ASP A 71 3.73 10.24 15.81
C ASP A 71 4.38 11.04 16.95
N VAL A 72 5.56 10.59 17.40
CA VAL A 72 6.29 11.30 18.44
C VAL A 72 6.76 12.68 17.95
N LEU A 73 7.22 12.79 16.71
CA LEU A 73 7.68 14.06 16.12
C LEU A 73 6.57 15.14 16.10
N TYR A 74 5.35 14.74 15.74
CA TYR A 74 4.24 15.69 15.55
C TYR A 74 3.37 15.86 16.79
N ASN A 75 3.17 14.81 17.59
CA ASN A 75 2.25 14.83 18.73
C ASN A 75 2.94 15.04 20.09
N LYS A 76 4.30 14.93 20.12
CA LYS A 76 5.09 15.26 21.31
C LYS A 76 6.09 16.36 20.97
N SER A 77 7.32 16.00 20.63
CA SER A 77 8.33 17.00 20.26
C SER A 77 9.43 16.42 19.35
N PRO A 78 10.13 17.30 18.56
CA PRO A 78 11.32 16.89 17.83
C PRO A 78 12.45 16.36 18.74
N LYS A 79 12.51 16.82 19.99
CA LYS A 79 13.49 16.34 20.97
C LYS A 79 13.19 14.90 21.34
N GLU A 80 11.98 14.60 21.78
CA GLU A 80 11.57 13.23 22.12
C GLU A 80 11.70 12.28 20.92
N ALA A 81 11.33 12.73 19.70
CA ALA A 81 11.52 11.94 18.48
C ALA A 81 13.01 11.63 18.22
N SER A 82 13.94 12.50 18.60
CA SER A 82 15.39 12.26 18.47
C SER A 82 15.97 11.31 19.53
N GLU A 83 15.23 11.08 20.61
CA GLU A 83 15.63 10.17 21.70
C GLU A 83 15.19 8.73 21.45
N LEU A 84 14.35 8.49 20.42
CA LEU A 84 13.91 7.14 20.04
C LEU A 84 15.07 6.30 19.46
N ASP A 85 15.24 5.09 19.98
CA ASP A 85 16.12 4.09 19.40
C ASP A 85 15.42 3.38 18.23
N LEU A 86 15.42 4.05 17.07
CA LEU A 86 14.76 3.55 15.86
C LEU A 86 15.38 2.24 15.35
N GLY A 87 16.66 2.02 15.59
CA GLY A 87 17.34 0.77 15.23
C GLY A 87 16.79 -0.41 16.03
N LYS A 88 16.63 -0.23 17.35
CA LYS A 88 16.03 -1.25 18.23
C LYS A 88 14.56 -1.49 17.90
N MET A 89 13.80 -0.43 17.57
CA MET A 89 12.40 -0.56 17.17
C MET A 89 12.28 -1.37 15.87
N LEU A 90 13.07 -1.04 14.85
CA LEU A 90 13.10 -1.77 13.58
C LEU A 90 13.47 -3.24 13.80
N TYR A 91 14.52 -3.52 14.58
CA TYR A 91 14.91 -4.88 14.90
C TYR A 91 13.78 -5.67 15.56
N GLY A 92 13.15 -5.09 16.58
CA GLY A 92 12.01 -5.71 17.28
C GLY A 92 10.85 -6.02 16.33
N GLY A 93 10.48 -5.06 15.48
CA GLY A 93 9.43 -5.22 14.47
C GLY A 93 9.75 -6.31 13.44
N MET A 94 11.00 -6.35 12.94
CA MET A 94 11.45 -7.38 11.99
C MET A 94 11.38 -8.78 12.61
N ILE A 95 11.85 -8.95 13.85
CA ILE A 95 11.79 -10.25 14.55
C ILE A 95 10.36 -10.69 14.80
N ALA A 96 9.49 -9.77 15.23
CA ALA A 96 8.08 -10.08 15.49
C ALA A 96 7.35 -10.53 14.22
N GLU A 97 7.54 -9.79 13.12
CA GLU A 97 6.88 -10.11 11.85
C GLU A 97 7.45 -11.39 11.21
N TYR A 98 8.77 -11.64 11.32
CA TYR A 98 9.40 -12.87 10.87
C TYR A 98 8.81 -14.10 11.61
N LYS A 99 8.74 -14.05 12.95
CA LYS A 99 8.16 -15.12 13.77
C LYS A 99 6.72 -15.39 13.37
N LYS A 100 5.89 -14.36 13.24
CA LYS A 100 4.49 -14.46 12.83
C LYS A 100 4.32 -15.13 11.46
N MET A 101 5.12 -14.73 10.45
CA MET A 101 5.06 -15.34 9.11
C MET A 101 5.55 -16.79 9.13
N ARG A 102 6.60 -17.10 9.90
CA ARG A 102 7.10 -18.46 10.08
C ARG A 102 6.06 -19.37 10.76
N GLU A 103 5.38 -18.89 11.78
CA GLU A 103 4.31 -19.63 12.46
C GLU A 103 3.13 -19.91 11.52
N GLN A 104 2.76 -18.96 10.67
CA GLN A 104 1.67 -19.12 9.71
C GLN A 104 1.98 -20.10 8.57
N THR A 105 3.24 -20.22 8.16
CA THR A 105 3.63 -20.98 6.97
C THR A 105 4.41 -22.26 7.28
N GLY A 106 5.02 -22.36 8.46
CA GLY A 106 5.94 -23.44 8.80
C GLY A 106 7.29 -23.39 8.07
N VAL A 107 7.57 -22.31 7.32
CA VAL A 107 8.75 -22.21 6.44
C VAL A 107 9.73 -21.17 6.96
N GLU A 108 11.02 -21.52 6.97
CA GLU A 108 12.10 -20.56 7.12
C GLU A 108 12.41 -19.94 5.74
N PHE A 109 12.23 -18.63 5.62
CA PHE A 109 12.28 -17.92 4.32
C PHE A 109 13.37 -16.83 4.26
N SER A 110 14.20 -16.72 5.30
CA SER A 110 15.36 -15.81 5.33
C SER A 110 16.44 -16.36 6.25
N THR A 111 17.70 -16.06 5.94
CA THR A 111 18.85 -16.40 6.78
C THR A 111 19.14 -15.30 7.80
N PRO A 112 19.86 -15.59 8.91
CA PRO A 112 20.30 -14.57 9.86
C PRO A 112 21.12 -13.46 9.20
N SER A 113 22.01 -13.80 8.28
CA SER A 113 22.84 -12.83 7.53
C SER A 113 22.01 -11.91 6.64
N GLU A 114 20.96 -12.45 5.99
CA GLU A 114 20.04 -11.64 5.19
C GLU A 114 19.21 -10.71 6.09
N MET A 115 18.75 -11.20 7.25
CA MET A 115 18.06 -10.37 8.23
C MET A 115 18.92 -9.21 8.73
N GLU A 116 20.22 -9.46 8.99
CA GLU A 116 21.18 -8.45 9.41
C GLU A 116 21.44 -7.41 8.32
N GLU A 117 21.60 -7.84 7.06
CA GLU A 117 21.73 -6.94 5.90
C GLU A 117 20.54 -5.99 5.80
N PHE A 118 19.31 -6.53 5.89
CA PHE A 118 18.10 -5.72 5.80
C PHE A 118 17.96 -4.77 6.99
N LEU A 119 18.33 -5.21 8.19
CA LEU A 119 18.34 -4.36 9.38
C LEU A 119 19.31 -3.18 9.22
N GLN A 120 20.53 -3.42 8.76
CA GLN A 120 21.52 -2.37 8.56
C GLN A 120 21.08 -1.37 7.49
N ASP A 121 20.54 -1.86 6.36
CA ASP A 121 19.97 -1.01 5.32
C ASP A 121 18.83 -0.14 5.87
N GLY A 122 18.02 -0.70 6.78
CA GLY A 122 16.92 0.01 7.44
C GLY A 122 17.39 1.10 8.40
N ILE A 123 18.42 0.80 9.22
CA ILE A 123 19.07 1.78 10.11
C ILE A 123 19.62 2.95 9.30
N ASP A 124 20.29 2.68 8.18
CA ASP A 124 20.79 3.72 7.30
C ASP A 124 19.69 4.59 6.69
N ILE A 125 18.54 4.00 6.34
CA ILE A 125 17.37 4.74 5.86
C ILE A 125 16.83 5.65 6.97
N LEU A 126 16.65 5.12 8.18
CA LEU A 126 16.11 5.87 9.31
C LEU A 126 17.03 7.04 9.69
N ASN A 127 18.35 6.82 9.73
CA ASN A 127 19.35 7.86 9.94
C ASN A 127 19.27 8.95 8.86
N PHE A 128 19.08 8.57 7.59
CA PHE A 128 18.91 9.52 6.50
C PHE A 128 17.63 10.34 6.67
N VAL A 129 16.49 9.68 6.97
CA VAL A 129 15.18 10.32 7.12
C VAL A 129 15.18 11.31 8.29
N THR A 130 15.69 10.92 9.44
CA THR A 130 15.74 11.76 10.64
C THR A 130 16.66 12.97 10.45
N LYS A 131 17.84 12.76 9.86
CA LYS A 131 18.78 13.85 9.55
C LYS A 131 18.21 14.87 8.57
N ASN A 132 17.45 14.41 7.58
CA ASN A 132 16.90 15.26 6.52
C ASN A 132 15.39 15.49 6.68
N ARG A 133 14.87 15.43 7.92
CA ARG A 133 13.43 15.46 8.19
C ARG A 133 12.72 16.68 7.64
N LEU A 134 13.37 17.84 7.64
CA LEU A 134 12.78 19.10 7.17
C LEU A 134 12.55 19.14 5.66
N ASP A 135 13.24 18.29 4.89
CA ASP A 135 13.01 18.14 3.45
C ASP A 135 11.65 17.47 3.15
N TYR A 136 11.13 16.70 4.11
CA TYR A 136 9.94 15.85 3.92
C TYR A 136 8.81 16.17 4.90
N PHE A 137 9.12 16.44 6.15
CA PHE A 137 8.19 16.56 7.26
C PHE A 137 8.36 17.91 7.99
N ASN A 138 7.83 18.97 7.37
CA ASN A 138 7.92 20.32 7.93
C ASN A 138 6.83 20.54 8.98
N THR A 139 7.20 20.46 10.25
CA THR A 139 6.28 20.64 11.38
C THR A 139 5.69 22.06 11.53
N ARG A 140 6.16 23.05 10.76
CA ARG A 140 5.60 24.42 10.77
C ARG A 140 4.31 24.52 9.95
N HIS A 141 4.21 23.79 8.86
CA HIS A 141 3.10 23.90 7.91
C HIS A 141 2.31 22.60 7.75
N MET A 142 2.89 21.48 8.18
CA MET A 142 2.24 20.18 8.14
C MET A 142 1.86 19.73 9.55
N LYS A 143 0.65 19.24 9.71
CA LYS A 143 0.18 18.56 10.93
C LYS A 143 -0.14 17.12 10.57
N LEU A 144 0.36 16.18 11.35
CA LEU A 144 -0.04 14.79 11.23
C LEU A 144 -1.43 14.62 11.82
N VAL A 145 -2.42 14.31 10.98
CA VAL A 145 -3.82 14.21 11.40
C VAL A 145 -4.30 12.78 11.53
N ALA A 146 -3.66 11.83 10.87
CA ALA A 146 -3.91 10.41 11.08
C ALA A 146 -2.75 9.52 10.64
N ILE A 147 -2.61 8.38 11.32
CA ILE A 147 -1.81 7.22 10.94
C ILE A 147 -2.76 6.04 10.81
N GLU A 148 -2.61 5.24 9.74
CA GLU A 148 -3.48 4.09 9.43
C GLU A 148 -4.97 4.47 9.43
N LEU A 149 -5.30 5.62 8.77
CA LEU A 149 -6.70 6.07 8.69
C LEU A 149 -7.54 5.06 7.91
N PRO A 150 -8.58 4.46 8.52
CA PRO A 150 -9.36 3.43 7.85
C PRO A 150 -10.26 4.01 6.76
N ILE A 151 -10.21 3.40 5.60
CA ILE A 151 -11.20 3.54 4.53
C ILE A 151 -12.12 2.33 4.59
N TYR A 152 -13.41 2.59 4.76
CA TYR A 152 -14.46 1.58 4.69
C TYR A 152 -15.72 2.22 4.10
N SER A 153 -15.87 2.12 2.79
CA SER A 153 -16.95 2.77 2.04
C SER A 153 -17.54 1.84 1.01
N LYS A 154 -18.81 2.01 0.66
CA LYS A 154 -19.40 1.29 -0.46
C LYS A 154 -18.54 1.45 -1.71
N ALA A 155 -18.24 0.36 -2.36
CA ALA A 155 -17.47 0.35 -3.61
C ALA A 155 -18.28 1.00 -4.75
N ILE A 156 -19.55 0.64 -4.84
CA ILE A 156 -20.61 1.27 -5.67
C ILE A 156 -21.95 1.14 -4.94
N GLU A 157 -22.86 2.08 -5.16
CA GLU A 157 -24.15 2.14 -4.44
C GLU A 157 -25.04 0.91 -4.68
N SER A 158 -25.00 0.35 -5.89
CA SER A 158 -25.86 -0.78 -6.29
C SER A 158 -25.44 -2.14 -5.72
N HIS A 159 -24.26 -2.25 -5.07
CA HIS A 159 -23.72 -3.54 -4.61
C HIS A 159 -23.40 -3.49 -3.11
N ASN A 160 -23.65 -4.58 -2.40
CA ASN A 160 -23.25 -4.74 -1.01
C ASN A 160 -21.78 -5.17 -0.90
N VAL A 161 -20.91 -4.38 -1.55
CA VAL A 161 -19.45 -4.56 -1.58
C VAL A 161 -18.79 -3.29 -1.10
N TYR A 162 -17.83 -3.42 -0.19
CA TYR A 162 -17.16 -2.30 0.45
C TYR A 162 -15.67 -2.28 0.11
N MET A 163 -15.17 -1.12 -0.30
CA MET A 163 -13.74 -0.86 -0.37
C MET A 163 -13.19 -0.75 1.05
N MET A 164 -12.16 -1.53 1.36
CA MET A 164 -11.46 -1.50 2.65
C MET A 164 -9.97 -1.26 2.43
N GLY A 165 -9.41 -0.35 3.21
CA GLY A 165 -7.98 -0.05 3.21
C GLY A 165 -7.60 0.87 4.35
N PHE A 166 -6.32 1.16 4.45
CA PHE A 166 -5.77 2.07 5.45
C PHE A 166 -4.84 3.05 4.73
N LEU A 167 -4.91 4.31 5.12
CA LEU A 167 -4.00 5.35 4.66
C LEU A 167 -2.83 5.40 5.64
N ASP A 168 -1.62 5.14 5.16
CA ASP A 168 -0.44 5.06 6.02
C ASP A 168 -0.27 6.33 6.84
N LEU A 169 -0.34 7.50 6.18
CA LEU A 169 -0.21 8.81 6.79
C LEU A 169 -1.16 9.82 6.12
N VAL A 170 -1.80 10.64 6.93
CA VAL A 170 -2.57 11.80 6.46
C VAL A 170 -2.07 13.05 7.16
N PHE A 171 -1.66 14.04 6.37
CA PHE A 171 -1.23 15.34 6.85
C PHE A 171 -2.22 16.43 6.43
N GLU A 172 -2.38 17.43 7.27
CA GLU A 172 -2.97 18.72 6.93
C GLU A 172 -1.85 19.70 6.59
N ASP A 173 -1.85 20.20 5.37
CA ASP A 173 -1.01 21.32 4.97
C ASP A 173 -1.77 22.62 5.27
N THR A 174 -1.37 23.29 6.34
CA THR A 174 -2.04 24.51 6.82
C THR A 174 -1.75 25.73 5.95
N TYR A 175 -0.67 25.71 5.16
CA TYR A 175 -0.33 26.79 4.23
C TYR A 175 -1.17 26.72 2.96
N GLU A 176 -1.27 25.52 2.36
CA GLU A 176 -2.07 25.29 1.15
C GLU A 176 -3.54 24.97 1.42
N ASN A 177 -3.92 24.79 2.69
CA ASN A 177 -5.25 24.35 3.11
C ASN A 177 -5.71 23.09 2.39
N LYS A 178 -4.85 22.05 2.41
CA LYS A 178 -5.03 20.77 1.73
C LYS A 178 -4.77 19.61 2.68
N LEU A 179 -5.40 18.49 2.42
CA LEU A 179 -4.95 17.20 2.97
C LEU A 179 -3.92 16.57 2.02
N GLN A 180 -2.91 15.96 2.59
CA GLN A 180 -1.91 15.18 1.87
C GLN A 180 -1.98 13.73 2.34
N ILE A 181 -2.32 12.81 1.44
CA ILE A 181 -2.22 11.38 1.69
C ILE A 181 -0.82 10.93 1.31
N TRP A 182 -0.12 10.33 2.24
CA TRP A 182 1.20 9.76 2.01
C TRP A 182 1.18 8.26 2.22
N ASP A 183 1.75 7.53 1.26
CA ASP A 183 1.88 6.08 1.30
C ASP A 183 3.37 5.72 1.31
N ILE A 184 3.80 5.02 2.34
CA ILE A 184 5.19 4.61 2.53
C ILE A 184 5.44 3.37 1.68
N LYS A 185 6.49 3.37 0.89
CA LYS A 185 6.91 2.20 0.11
C LYS A 185 8.38 1.88 0.35
N THR A 186 8.66 0.64 0.65
CA THR A 186 10.02 0.12 0.63
C THR A 186 10.38 -0.34 -0.78
N SER A 187 11.59 -0.04 -1.22
CA SER A 187 12.07 -0.42 -2.54
C SER A 187 13.58 -0.68 -2.50
N THR A 188 14.07 -1.63 -3.27
CA THR A 188 15.51 -1.88 -3.35
C THR A 188 16.26 -0.64 -3.88
N ARG A 189 15.81 -0.02 -4.96
CA ARG A 189 16.50 1.11 -5.62
C ARG A 189 15.61 2.32 -5.94
N GLY A 190 14.37 2.34 -5.41
CA GLY A 190 13.36 3.34 -5.76
C GLY A 190 12.57 2.96 -7.01
N TRP A 191 11.69 3.86 -7.46
CA TRP A 191 10.86 3.67 -8.63
C TRP A 191 11.44 4.38 -9.86
N ASN A 192 11.64 3.63 -10.93
CA ASN A 192 12.02 4.15 -12.22
C ASN A 192 10.81 4.74 -12.99
N LYS A 193 11.05 5.34 -14.17
CA LYS A 193 9.99 5.97 -14.98
C LYS A 193 8.86 5.02 -15.37
N TYR A 194 9.14 3.72 -15.56
CA TYR A 194 8.13 2.74 -15.93
C TYR A 194 7.25 2.36 -14.73
N GLN A 195 7.84 2.24 -13.56
CA GLN A 195 7.10 1.97 -12.32
C GLN A 195 6.21 3.15 -11.92
N LYS A 196 6.69 4.40 -12.12
CA LYS A 196 5.91 5.62 -11.89
C LYS A 196 4.76 5.78 -12.90
N ALA A 197 4.92 5.31 -14.13
CA ALA A 197 3.90 5.32 -15.16
C ALA A 197 2.90 4.14 -15.05
N ASP A 198 3.19 3.14 -14.23
CA ASP A 198 2.33 1.96 -14.05
C ASP A 198 1.06 2.34 -13.28
N LYS A 199 -0.06 2.37 -14.01
CA LYS A 199 -1.37 2.74 -13.45
C LYS A 199 -1.84 1.79 -12.37
N THR A 200 -1.43 0.52 -12.42
CA THR A 200 -1.79 -0.43 -11.35
C THR A 200 -1.04 -0.14 -10.05
N LYS A 201 0.13 0.50 -10.09
CA LYS A 201 0.84 0.97 -8.90
C LYS A 201 0.29 2.28 -8.36
N THR A 202 -0.06 3.21 -9.25
CA THR A 202 -0.48 4.56 -8.86
C THR A 202 -1.96 4.65 -8.48
N ALA A 203 -2.79 3.68 -8.90
CA ALA A 203 -4.22 3.65 -8.63
C ALA A 203 -4.56 3.58 -7.12
N GLN A 204 -3.68 3.07 -6.28
CA GLN A 204 -3.90 2.98 -4.83
C GLN A 204 -4.27 4.34 -4.24
N LEU A 205 -3.39 5.31 -4.39
CA LEU A 205 -3.59 6.64 -3.82
C LEU A 205 -4.74 7.40 -4.49
N VAL A 206 -5.01 7.13 -5.77
CA VAL A 206 -6.14 7.74 -6.48
C VAL A 206 -7.47 7.22 -5.93
N LEU A 207 -7.59 5.91 -5.69
CA LEU A 207 -8.78 5.33 -5.04
C LEU A 207 -8.91 5.82 -3.59
N TYR A 208 -7.81 5.86 -2.86
CA TYR A 208 -7.81 6.37 -1.49
C TYR A 208 -8.25 7.83 -1.42
N LYS A 209 -7.78 8.68 -2.33
CA LYS A 209 -8.23 10.07 -2.47
C LYS A 209 -9.74 10.16 -2.66
N LYS A 210 -10.31 9.34 -3.57
CA LYS A 210 -11.75 9.27 -3.82
C LYS A 210 -12.50 8.86 -2.55
N PHE A 211 -12.13 7.73 -1.97
CA PHE A 211 -12.86 7.18 -0.83
C PHE A 211 -12.68 8.00 0.46
N LEU A 212 -11.53 8.64 0.65
CA LEU A 212 -11.36 9.60 1.73
C LEU A 212 -12.31 10.79 1.58
N SER A 213 -12.40 11.35 0.37
CA SER A 213 -13.33 12.44 0.07
C SER A 213 -14.78 12.06 0.39
N GLU A 214 -15.21 10.87 -0.05
CA GLU A 214 -16.60 10.41 0.13
C GLU A 214 -16.92 10.03 1.58
N GLN A 215 -15.98 9.34 2.25
CA GLN A 215 -16.21 8.86 3.61
C GLN A 215 -16.15 9.98 4.66
N TYR A 216 -15.21 10.89 4.50
CA TYR A 216 -14.93 11.93 5.49
C TYR A 216 -15.43 13.32 5.08
N GLY A 217 -16.07 13.45 3.91
CA GLY A 217 -16.67 14.69 3.45
C GLY A 217 -15.66 15.79 3.08
N TYR A 218 -14.40 15.43 2.80
CA TYR A 218 -13.37 16.41 2.46
C TYR A 218 -13.35 16.67 0.94
N PRO A 219 -13.28 17.95 0.49
CA PRO A 219 -13.28 18.27 -0.94
C PRO A 219 -12.14 17.58 -1.69
N ILE A 220 -12.46 16.82 -2.74
CA ILE A 220 -11.50 15.97 -3.46
C ILE A 220 -10.38 16.77 -4.14
N ASP A 221 -10.66 18.00 -4.57
CA ASP A 221 -9.70 18.92 -5.17
C ASP A 221 -8.68 19.47 -4.17
N ARG A 222 -9.00 19.39 -2.87
CA ARG A 222 -8.11 19.76 -1.77
C ARG A 222 -7.35 18.57 -1.18
N ILE A 223 -7.33 17.42 -1.84
CA ILE A 223 -6.55 16.25 -1.43
C ILE A 223 -5.41 16.05 -2.43
N SER A 224 -4.17 16.07 -1.97
CA SER A 224 -3.00 15.63 -2.73
C SER A 224 -2.55 14.24 -2.32
N THR A 225 -1.76 13.59 -3.15
CA THR A 225 -1.33 12.19 -2.95
C THR A 225 0.15 12.06 -3.18
N ASN A 226 0.87 11.41 -2.27
CA ASN A 226 2.31 11.30 -2.32
C ASN A 226 2.78 9.89 -1.94
N TYR A 227 3.73 9.37 -2.69
CA TYR A 227 4.51 8.20 -2.30
C TYR A 227 5.79 8.64 -1.61
N PHE A 228 6.05 8.07 -0.43
CA PHE A 228 7.31 8.19 0.30
C PHE A 228 8.08 6.87 0.13
N ILE A 229 8.99 6.85 -0.85
CA ILE A 229 9.68 5.63 -1.27
C ILE A 229 11.05 5.60 -0.64
N VAL A 230 11.25 4.73 0.35
CA VAL A 230 12.56 4.51 0.98
C VAL A 230 13.35 3.46 0.19
N LYS A 231 14.62 3.78 -0.08
CA LYS A 231 15.52 2.96 -0.90
C LYS A 231 16.49 2.20 -0.02
N ARG A 232 16.41 0.89 -0.07
CA ARG A 232 17.28 0.00 0.69
C ARG A 232 18.73 0.10 0.22
N ARG A 233 18.93 0.05 -1.09
CA ARG A 233 20.28 0.14 -1.69
C ARG A 233 20.43 1.39 -2.53
N LEU A 234 21.61 2.00 -2.45
CA LEU A 234 22.03 3.07 -3.34
C LEU A 234 22.83 2.48 -4.51
N MET A 235 23.03 3.26 -5.56
CA MET A 235 23.84 2.83 -6.71
C MET A 235 25.32 3.01 -6.36
N GLU A 236 26.10 2.01 -6.61
CA GLU A 236 27.56 2.07 -6.41
C GLU A 236 28.24 2.92 -7.49
N GLY A 237 29.39 3.50 -7.17
CA GLY A 237 30.22 4.27 -8.12
C GLY A 237 29.65 5.60 -8.57
N MET A 238 28.61 6.11 -7.92
CA MET A 238 28.05 7.43 -8.24
C MET A 238 28.88 8.56 -7.64
N MET A 239 29.24 9.56 -8.46
CA MET A 239 30.00 10.73 -8.02
C MET A 239 29.21 11.69 -7.14
N PHE A 240 27.87 11.58 -7.12
CA PHE A 240 26.98 12.47 -6.37
C PHE A 240 26.35 11.75 -5.18
N ALA A 241 26.15 12.51 -4.09
CA ALA A 241 25.40 12.04 -2.94
C ALA A 241 23.98 11.62 -3.35
N GLN A 242 23.59 10.41 -3.00
CA GLN A 242 22.28 9.88 -3.33
C GLN A 242 21.35 10.00 -2.13
N LYS A 243 20.09 10.39 -2.40
CA LYS A 243 19.04 10.39 -1.36
C LYS A 243 18.51 8.98 -1.18
N ARG A 244 18.36 8.52 0.08
CA ARG A 244 17.70 7.25 0.40
C ARG A 244 16.18 7.35 0.33
N VAL A 245 15.64 8.53 0.11
CA VAL A 245 14.21 8.77 -0.08
C VAL A 245 13.94 9.30 -1.47
N GLN A 246 12.87 8.83 -2.08
CA GLN A 246 12.29 9.35 -3.32
C GLN A 246 10.84 9.68 -3.05
N THR A 247 10.44 10.93 -3.21
CA THR A 247 9.04 11.33 -3.23
C THR A 247 8.50 11.28 -4.66
N PHE A 248 7.24 10.92 -4.78
CA PHE A 248 6.56 10.89 -6.08
C PHE A 248 5.08 11.20 -5.91
N GLU A 249 4.61 12.23 -6.56
CA GLU A 249 3.20 12.58 -6.66
C GLU A 249 2.62 11.97 -7.94
N PRO A 250 1.71 10.98 -7.85
CA PRO A 250 1.04 10.43 -9.01
C PRO A 250 -0.03 11.38 -9.53
N ALA A 251 -0.27 11.37 -10.85
CA ALA A 251 -1.36 12.12 -11.43
C ALA A 251 -2.69 11.69 -10.78
N SER A 252 -3.35 12.61 -10.10
CA SER A 252 -4.60 12.39 -9.34
C SER A 252 -5.67 13.47 -9.62
N GLY A 253 -5.59 14.14 -10.76
CA GLY A 253 -6.60 15.08 -11.23
C GLY A 253 -7.90 14.37 -11.65
N LYS A 254 -8.99 15.13 -11.81
CA LYS A 254 -10.33 14.63 -12.11
C LYS A 254 -10.41 13.59 -13.24
N PRO A 255 -9.70 13.72 -14.38
CA PRO A 255 -9.75 12.70 -15.43
C PRO A 255 -9.16 11.36 -14.98
N THR A 256 -8.07 11.39 -14.20
CA THR A 256 -7.42 10.18 -13.68
C THR A 256 -8.30 9.52 -12.63
N VAL A 257 -8.86 10.29 -11.70
CA VAL A 257 -9.80 9.78 -10.68
C VAL A 257 -10.98 9.10 -11.36
N ASN A 258 -11.64 9.76 -12.32
CA ASN A 258 -12.80 9.20 -13.02
C ASN A 258 -12.46 7.89 -13.74
N LYS A 259 -11.31 7.84 -14.42
CA LYS A 259 -10.87 6.64 -15.15
C LYS A 259 -10.61 5.46 -14.22
N ILE A 260 -9.91 5.70 -13.12
CA ILE A 260 -9.56 4.64 -12.16
C ILE A 260 -10.81 4.20 -11.40
N THR A 261 -11.68 5.14 -10.99
CA THR A 261 -12.96 4.84 -10.37
C THR A 261 -13.81 3.96 -11.27
N LYS A 262 -13.98 4.32 -12.55
CA LYS A 262 -14.72 3.50 -13.50
C LYS A 262 -14.15 2.08 -13.61
N SER A 263 -12.83 1.96 -13.73
CA SER A 263 -12.18 0.64 -13.81
C SER A 263 -12.38 -0.20 -12.54
N PHE A 264 -12.39 0.44 -11.36
CA PHE A 264 -12.68 -0.20 -10.09
C PHE A 264 -14.16 -0.63 -10.00
N GLU A 265 -15.08 0.23 -10.42
CA GLU A 265 -16.50 -0.12 -10.48
C GLU A 265 -16.79 -1.26 -11.46
N ASP A 266 -16.12 -1.29 -12.62
CA ASP A 266 -16.23 -2.38 -13.59
C ASP A 266 -15.72 -3.71 -12.97
N PHE A 267 -14.65 -3.67 -12.17
CA PHE A 267 -14.23 -4.83 -11.37
C PHE A 267 -15.35 -5.32 -10.45
N ILE A 268 -16.01 -4.43 -9.72
CA ILE A 268 -17.11 -4.79 -8.82
C ILE A 268 -18.27 -5.40 -9.60
N ARG A 269 -18.75 -4.72 -10.64
CA ARG A 269 -19.88 -5.18 -11.46
C ARG A 269 -19.62 -6.52 -12.15
N ASN A 270 -18.38 -6.79 -12.55
CA ASN A 270 -18.02 -8.04 -13.21
C ASN A 270 -17.81 -9.20 -12.25
N SER A 271 -17.49 -8.92 -10.99
CA SER A 271 -17.06 -9.93 -10.02
C SER A 271 -18.11 -10.28 -8.97
N PHE A 272 -19.05 -9.36 -8.71
CA PHE A 272 -20.02 -9.51 -7.63
C PHE A 272 -21.46 -9.25 -8.11
N ASN A 273 -22.41 -9.94 -7.48
CA ASN A 273 -23.83 -9.64 -7.54
C ASN A 273 -24.17 -8.45 -6.60
N GLU A 274 -25.36 -7.90 -6.70
CA GLU A 274 -25.82 -6.77 -5.87
C GLU A 274 -25.79 -7.07 -4.37
N ASP A 275 -26.02 -8.33 -3.98
CA ASP A 275 -25.96 -8.79 -2.59
C ASP A 275 -24.52 -8.96 -2.06
N GLY A 276 -23.49 -8.80 -2.91
CA GLY A 276 -22.09 -8.98 -2.59
C GLY A 276 -21.57 -10.40 -2.77
N SER A 277 -22.39 -11.36 -3.17
CA SER A 277 -21.95 -12.70 -3.54
C SER A 277 -21.12 -12.69 -4.83
N TYR A 278 -20.27 -13.70 -5.04
CA TYR A 278 -19.48 -13.79 -6.26
C TYR A 278 -20.36 -14.11 -7.50
N LYS A 279 -20.06 -13.45 -8.61
CA LYS A 279 -20.75 -13.61 -9.88
C LYS A 279 -20.17 -14.80 -10.66
N THR A 280 -20.70 -16.00 -10.44
CA THR A 280 -20.17 -17.24 -11.00
C THR A 280 -20.26 -17.36 -12.53
N ASN A 281 -21.23 -16.67 -13.15
CA ASN A 281 -21.46 -16.69 -14.60
C ASN A 281 -20.58 -15.68 -15.38
N SER A 282 -19.73 -14.92 -14.71
CA SER A 282 -18.81 -13.99 -15.36
C SER A 282 -17.60 -14.68 -15.95
N LYS A 283 -17.06 -14.11 -17.05
CA LYS A 283 -15.82 -14.57 -17.64
C LYS A 283 -14.62 -13.92 -16.97
N PHE A 284 -13.69 -14.72 -16.52
CA PHE A 284 -12.43 -14.26 -15.89
C PHE A 284 -11.23 -14.72 -16.75
N PRO A 285 -10.88 -13.94 -17.80
CA PRO A 285 -9.82 -14.34 -18.73
C PRO A 285 -8.44 -14.34 -18.07
N ALA A 286 -7.60 -15.29 -18.47
CA ALA A 286 -6.21 -15.37 -18.04
C ALA A 286 -5.36 -14.41 -18.88
N MET A 287 -4.91 -13.31 -18.27
CA MET A 287 -4.18 -12.24 -18.93
C MET A 287 -2.69 -12.35 -18.65
N ALA A 288 -1.91 -12.89 -19.58
CA ALA A 288 -0.46 -12.96 -19.44
C ALA A 288 0.23 -11.59 -19.50
N GLY A 289 -0.38 -10.65 -20.22
CA GLY A 289 0.18 -9.32 -20.47
C GLY A 289 1.39 -9.35 -21.42
N LYS A 290 1.84 -8.17 -21.84
CA LYS A 290 3.00 -8.04 -22.74
C LYS A 290 4.23 -8.73 -22.12
N ASN A 291 4.90 -9.58 -22.91
CA ASN A 291 6.06 -10.37 -22.48
C ASN A 291 5.79 -11.24 -21.23
N ASN A 292 4.56 -11.73 -21.08
CA ASN A 292 4.12 -12.55 -19.94
C ASN A 292 4.37 -11.90 -18.57
N LYS A 293 4.38 -10.57 -18.47
CA LYS A 293 4.71 -9.84 -17.25
C LYS A 293 3.82 -10.22 -16.05
N ASN A 294 2.53 -10.51 -16.31
CA ASN A 294 1.57 -10.86 -15.27
C ASN A 294 1.76 -12.31 -14.77
N CYS A 295 2.37 -13.17 -15.58
CA CYS A 295 2.68 -14.55 -15.20
C CYS A 295 4.03 -14.70 -14.48
N LYS A 296 4.90 -13.68 -14.54
CA LYS A 296 6.28 -13.79 -14.03
C LYS A 296 6.32 -14.24 -12.56
N TRP A 297 5.46 -13.67 -11.74
CA TRP A 297 5.37 -13.92 -10.30
C TRP A 297 4.03 -14.55 -9.86
N CYS A 298 3.26 -15.07 -10.85
CA CYS A 298 1.99 -15.73 -10.56
C CYS A 298 2.24 -17.14 -9.99
N PRO A 299 1.66 -17.48 -8.84
CA PRO A 299 1.83 -18.81 -8.23
C PRO A 299 1.26 -19.92 -9.12
N PHE A 300 0.26 -19.62 -9.95
CA PHE A 300 -0.38 -20.58 -10.85
C PHE A 300 0.29 -20.72 -12.22
N LYS A 301 1.44 -20.07 -12.45
CA LYS A 301 2.09 -20.06 -13.77
C LYS A 301 2.46 -21.45 -14.30
N ASN A 302 2.76 -22.39 -13.41
CA ASN A 302 3.16 -23.77 -13.72
C ASN A 302 2.06 -24.79 -13.40
N ASP A 303 0.92 -24.34 -12.86
CA ASP A 303 -0.25 -25.18 -12.60
C ASP A 303 -1.17 -25.14 -13.82
N PHE A 304 -0.96 -26.09 -14.74
CA PHE A 304 -1.68 -26.12 -16.03
C PHE A 304 -3.11 -26.60 -15.91
N ASP A 305 -3.46 -27.26 -14.80
CA ASP A 305 -4.85 -27.67 -14.52
C ASP A 305 -5.68 -26.43 -14.17
N LYS A 306 -5.13 -25.53 -13.34
CA LYS A 306 -5.81 -24.28 -12.98
C LYS A 306 -5.65 -23.16 -14.01
N CYS A 307 -4.51 -23.09 -14.70
CA CYS A 307 -4.20 -22.03 -15.66
C CYS A 307 -3.51 -22.58 -16.90
N PRO A 308 -4.25 -23.24 -17.83
CA PRO A 308 -3.71 -23.79 -19.07
C PRO A 308 -3.03 -22.75 -19.95
N LYS A 309 -1.88 -23.07 -20.54
CA LYS A 309 -1.09 -22.13 -21.37
C LYS A 309 -1.88 -21.57 -22.55
N GLN A 310 -2.69 -22.42 -23.22
CA GLN A 310 -3.50 -22.02 -24.38
C GLN A 310 -4.57 -20.97 -24.05
N ASN A 311 -5.00 -20.87 -22.79
CA ASN A 311 -6.02 -19.92 -22.35
C ASN A 311 -5.45 -18.54 -21.96
N ARG A 312 -4.13 -18.35 -22.03
CA ARG A 312 -3.46 -17.12 -21.61
C ARG A 312 -3.41 -16.10 -22.73
N HIS A 313 -4.15 -15.02 -22.57
CA HIS A 313 -4.16 -13.91 -23.52
C HIS A 313 -2.88 -13.06 -23.38
N LYS A 314 -2.18 -12.90 -24.51
CA LYS A 314 -1.05 -11.97 -24.63
C LYS A 314 -1.58 -10.65 -25.19
N VAL A 315 -1.68 -9.63 -24.37
CA VAL A 315 -2.14 -8.30 -24.77
C VAL A 315 -0.98 -7.30 -24.65
#